data_026ca47874cccda259fae94e4cfe5909
#
_entry.id   026ca47874cccda259fae94e4cfe5909
#
_cell.length_a   1.000
_cell.length_b   1.000
_cell.length_c   1.000
_cell.angle_alpha   90.00
_cell.angle_beta   90.00
_cell.angle_gamma   90.00
#
_symmetry.space_group_name_H-M   'P 1'
#
loop_
_entity.id
_entity.type
_entity.pdbx_description
1 polymer ?
#
loop_
_entity_poly.entity_id
_entity_poly.type
_entity_poly.pdbx_seq_one_letter_code
_entity_poly.pdbx_strand_id
1 'polypeptide(L)'
;MTRDLLAAARAAVRAASQLLQTARPEEIRSKDNPRDLVTEWDLRSEELIRTVLEEHAPGIPVLGEEAGQGAGSHGGAASGLRWLVDPIDGTVNFAHGLPIWCVSIAIEDRGTLLAGVVGAPLLGWWFEASRGGGAHDGAGLPLRVSTTQTIDRALLTTGFPYDRATSPVNNLAEWEHMQRVAGACRRLGSAALDLCCVARGWFDGYWELTLKPWDVGAGALIVQEAGGAVTDTRGGPFDPHAGEVVATNGAIHDGLIAELGRVRTAPLEHT
;
A
#
# COMPACT_ATOMS: atom_id res chain seq x y z
N MET A 1 -15.79 1.76 -18.63
CA MET A 1 -15.58 2.49 -17.37
C MET A 1 -14.39 1.93 -16.57
N THR A 2 -14.45 0.77 -15.90
CA THR A 2 -13.32 0.28 -15.08
C THR A 2 -12.04 0.06 -15.89
N ARG A 3 -12.13 -0.42 -17.14
CA ARG A 3 -10.96 -0.58 -18.02
C ARG A 3 -10.29 0.76 -18.37
N ASP A 4 -11.05 1.80 -18.57
CA ASP A 4 -10.55 3.14 -18.90
C ASP A 4 -9.87 3.76 -17.67
N LEU A 5 -10.43 3.53 -16.47
CA LEU A 5 -9.84 3.96 -15.21
C LEU A 5 -8.51 3.24 -14.93
N LEU A 6 -8.43 1.93 -15.16
CA LEU A 6 -7.16 1.20 -15.07
C LEU A 6 -6.14 1.71 -16.09
N ALA A 7 -6.56 2.07 -17.30
CA ALA A 7 -5.68 2.63 -18.32
C ALA A 7 -5.12 4.01 -17.88
N ALA A 8 -5.95 4.87 -17.28
CA ALA A 8 -5.52 6.14 -16.72
C ALA A 8 -4.49 5.96 -15.58
N ALA A 9 -4.76 5.04 -14.63
CA ALA A 9 -3.80 4.71 -13.57
C ALA A 9 -2.46 4.20 -14.13
N ARG A 10 -2.50 3.31 -15.14
CA ARG A 10 -1.29 2.81 -15.83
C ARG A 10 -0.47 3.96 -16.46
N ALA A 11 -1.14 4.89 -17.13
CA ALA A 11 -0.48 6.04 -17.75
C ALA A 11 0.22 6.90 -16.69
N ALA A 12 -0.47 7.21 -15.59
CA ALA A 12 0.06 8.03 -14.50
C ALA A 12 1.23 7.35 -13.77
N VAL A 13 1.11 6.06 -13.40
CA VAL A 13 2.21 5.31 -12.77
C VAL A 13 3.42 5.21 -13.69
N ARG A 14 3.24 5.01 -15.01
CA ARG A 14 4.36 4.99 -15.97
C ARG A 14 5.05 6.34 -16.07
N ALA A 15 4.31 7.44 -16.16
CA ALA A 15 4.88 8.78 -16.24
C ALA A 15 5.69 9.11 -14.97
N ALA A 16 5.13 8.88 -13.79
CA ALA A 16 5.82 9.07 -12.52
C ALA A 16 7.05 8.15 -12.37
N SER A 17 6.94 6.88 -12.75
CA SER A 17 8.05 5.93 -12.73
C SER A 17 9.21 6.38 -13.64
N GLN A 18 8.92 6.92 -14.81
CA GLN A 18 9.96 7.46 -15.72
C GLN A 18 10.62 8.69 -15.12
N LEU A 19 9.86 9.60 -14.52
CA LEU A 19 10.40 10.77 -13.81
C LEU A 19 11.34 10.35 -12.68
N LEU A 20 10.94 9.37 -11.88
CA LEU A 20 11.63 8.98 -10.66
C LEU A 20 12.81 8.01 -10.89
N GLN A 21 12.88 7.34 -12.04
CA GLN A 21 13.89 6.31 -12.31
C GLN A 21 15.34 6.84 -12.19
N THR A 22 15.56 8.08 -12.56
CA THR A 22 16.88 8.73 -12.48
C THR A 22 16.94 9.81 -11.39
N ALA A 23 15.86 10.01 -10.66
CA ALA A 23 15.77 11.02 -9.62
C ALA A 23 16.72 10.72 -8.47
N ARG A 24 17.29 11.78 -7.92
CA ARG A 24 18.10 11.77 -6.70
C ARG A 24 17.66 12.95 -5.85
N PRO A 25 17.23 12.74 -4.61
CA PRO A 25 16.80 13.85 -3.77
C PRO A 25 17.98 14.76 -3.42
N GLU A 26 17.82 16.04 -3.65
CA GLU A 26 18.74 17.10 -3.22
C GLU A 26 18.25 17.75 -1.93
N GLU A 27 16.92 17.82 -1.75
CA GLU A 27 16.28 18.33 -0.56
C GLU A 27 15.49 17.23 0.14
N ILE A 28 15.88 16.89 1.37
CA ILE A 28 15.14 15.97 2.23
C ILE A 28 14.62 16.79 3.41
N ARG A 29 13.30 16.80 3.59
CA ARG A 29 12.63 17.49 4.70
C ARG A 29 11.88 16.48 5.55
N SER A 30 11.69 16.79 6.83
CA SER A 30 10.77 16.05 7.68
C SER A 30 9.43 16.77 7.69
N LYS A 31 8.34 16.01 7.66
CA LYS A 31 6.99 16.51 7.95
C LYS A 31 6.88 16.82 9.47
N ASP A 32 5.78 16.56 10.10
CA ASP A 32 5.58 16.81 11.54
C ASP A 32 6.43 15.89 12.44
N ASN A 33 6.88 14.76 11.90
CA ASN A 33 7.72 13.78 12.60
C ASN A 33 9.08 13.64 11.88
N PRO A 34 10.22 13.65 12.60
CA PRO A 34 11.55 13.53 11.98
C PRO A 34 11.80 12.22 11.20
N ARG A 35 10.93 11.21 11.36
CA ARG A 35 10.98 9.95 10.61
C ARG A 35 10.09 9.94 9.39
N ASP A 36 9.19 10.92 9.28
CA ASP A 36 8.28 11.11 8.15
C ASP A 36 8.92 12.09 7.17
N LEU A 37 9.53 11.56 6.14
CA LEU A 37 10.31 12.32 5.17
C LEU A 37 9.49 12.68 3.94
N VAL A 38 9.82 13.81 3.36
CA VAL A 38 9.34 14.26 2.05
C VAL A 38 10.51 14.84 1.27
N THR A 39 10.53 14.61 -0.04
CA THR A 39 11.52 15.18 -0.96
C THR A 39 10.82 16.06 -1.99
N GLU A 40 11.60 16.83 -2.75
CA GLU A 40 11.08 17.58 -3.89
C GLU A 40 10.47 16.66 -4.96
N TRP A 41 10.84 15.38 -4.96
CA TRP A 41 10.37 14.40 -5.94
C TRP A 41 8.98 13.86 -5.60
N ASP A 42 8.61 13.78 -4.34
CA ASP A 42 7.25 13.44 -3.92
C ASP A 42 6.25 14.46 -4.48
N LEU A 43 6.55 15.76 -4.33
CA LEU A 43 5.72 16.84 -4.84
C LEU A 43 5.65 16.85 -6.37
N ARG A 44 6.79 16.72 -7.06
CA ARG A 44 6.85 16.71 -8.54
C ARG A 44 6.13 15.49 -9.12
N SER A 45 6.29 14.33 -8.48
CA SER A 45 5.61 13.10 -8.86
C SER A 45 4.10 13.24 -8.72
N GLU A 46 3.61 13.76 -7.59
CA GLU A 46 2.18 13.95 -7.38
C GLU A 46 1.58 14.95 -8.38
N GLU A 47 2.25 16.06 -8.67
CA GLU A 47 1.80 17.05 -9.68
C GLU A 47 1.69 16.43 -11.07
N LEU A 48 2.70 15.64 -11.48
CA LEU A 48 2.68 14.93 -12.75
C LEU A 48 1.53 13.90 -12.80
N ILE A 49 1.37 13.12 -11.74
CA ILE A 49 0.28 12.13 -11.63
C ILE A 49 -1.08 12.81 -11.77
N ARG A 50 -1.32 13.91 -11.06
CA ARG A 50 -2.57 14.68 -11.14
C ARG A 50 -2.85 15.17 -12.55
N THR A 51 -1.83 15.68 -13.24
CA THR A 51 -1.94 16.14 -14.64
C THR A 51 -2.34 15.00 -15.56
N VAL A 52 -1.67 13.86 -15.49
CA VAL A 52 -1.96 12.70 -16.35
C VAL A 52 -3.34 12.09 -16.03
N LEU A 53 -3.73 12.03 -14.77
CA LEU A 53 -5.06 11.53 -14.39
C LEU A 53 -6.18 12.46 -14.90
N GLU A 54 -6.00 13.79 -14.84
CA GLU A 54 -6.99 14.74 -15.37
C GLU A 54 -7.10 14.66 -16.90
N GLU A 55 -5.99 14.41 -17.62
CA GLU A 55 -6.00 14.22 -19.07
C GLU A 55 -6.75 12.94 -19.51
N HIS A 56 -6.61 11.84 -18.74
CA HIS A 56 -7.16 10.54 -19.12
C HIS A 56 -8.52 10.23 -18.51
N ALA A 57 -8.86 10.85 -17.38
CA ALA A 57 -10.10 10.65 -16.65
C ALA A 57 -10.53 11.95 -15.94
N PRO A 58 -10.92 12.97 -16.71
CA PRO A 58 -11.16 14.33 -16.21
C PRO A 58 -12.26 14.39 -15.17
N GLY A 59 -12.11 15.31 -14.21
CA GLY A 59 -13.12 15.61 -13.20
C GLY A 59 -13.23 14.60 -12.05
N ILE A 60 -12.34 13.61 -11.96
CA ILE A 60 -12.28 12.70 -10.81
C ILE A 60 -11.30 13.28 -9.78
N PRO A 61 -11.74 13.57 -8.53
CA PRO A 61 -10.88 14.15 -7.51
C PRO A 61 -9.74 13.20 -7.11
N VAL A 62 -8.59 13.78 -6.79
CA VAL A 62 -7.40 13.05 -6.30
C VAL A 62 -7.21 13.33 -4.82
N LEU A 63 -7.19 12.27 -4.01
CA LEU A 63 -6.68 12.27 -2.65
C LEU A 63 -5.23 11.77 -2.69
N GLY A 64 -4.29 12.68 -2.59
CA GLY A 64 -2.86 12.40 -2.59
C GLY A 64 -2.24 12.59 -1.21
N GLU A 65 -1.06 12.05 -1.03
CA GLU A 65 -0.32 12.15 0.22
C GLU A 65 0.14 13.58 0.51
N GLU A 66 0.66 14.30 -0.50
CA GLU A 66 1.33 15.58 -0.31
C GLU A 66 0.37 16.77 -0.34
N ALA A 67 -0.54 16.82 -1.31
CA ALA A 67 -1.48 17.91 -1.46
C ALA A 67 -2.87 17.64 -0.82
N GLY A 68 -3.08 16.45 -0.26
CA GLY A 68 -4.38 16.05 0.27
C GLY A 68 -5.48 16.09 -0.80
N GLN A 69 -6.69 16.52 -0.42
CA GLN A 69 -7.74 16.80 -1.41
C GLN A 69 -7.43 18.11 -2.12
N GLY A 70 -6.86 18.01 -3.33
CA GLY A 70 -6.54 19.17 -4.16
C GLY A 70 -7.77 19.98 -4.57
N ALA A 71 -7.58 21.29 -4.76
CA ALA A 71 -8.61 22.28 -5.12
C ALA A 71 -9.26 22.10 -6.50
N GLY A 72 -8.98 21.03 -7.24
CA GLY A 72 -9.52 20.75 -8.58
C GLY A 72 -10.91 20.11 -8.63
N SER A 73 -11.54 19.83 -7.49
CA SER A 73 -12.71 18.96 -7.43
C SER A 73 -14.06 19.64 -7.32
N HIS A 74 -14.29 20.72 -8.08
CA HIS A 74 -15.63 21.35 -8.08
C HIS A 74 -16.66 20.57 -8.91
N GLY A 75 -16.32 19.46 -9.56
CA GLY A 75 -17.22 18.62 -10.35
C GLY A 75 -17.47 17.19 -9.89
N GLY A 76 -16.59 16.63 -9.04
CA GLY A 76 -16.56 15.18 -8.77
C GLY A 76 -17.42 14.67 -7.60
N ALA A 77 -17.98 15.54 -6.78
CA ALA A 77 -18.75 15.16 -5.59
C ALA A 77 -20.04 14.33 -5.88
N ALA A 78 -20.52 14.34 -7.12
CA ALA A 78 -21.73 13.61 -7.51
C ALA A 78 -21.47 12.14 -7.89
N SER A 79 -20.23 11.77 -8.31
CA SER A 79 -19.93 10.43 -8.83
C SER A 79 -19.54 9.41 -7.76
N GLY A 80 -19.05 9.85 -6.60
CA GLY A 80 -18.47 8.97 -5.57
C GLY A 80 -17.05 8.43 -5.89
N LEU A 81 -16.58 8.66 -7.12
CA LEU A 81 -15.25 8.24 -7.56
C LEU A 81 -14.16 9.16 -6.99
N ARG A 82 -13.02 8.56 -6.61
CA ARG A 82 -11.84 9.27 -6.11
C ARG A 82 -10.56 8.47 -6.37
N TRP A 83 -9.53 9.14 -6.86
CA TRP A 83 -8.19 8.58 -6.93
C TRP A 83 -7.51 8.62 -5.56
N LEU A 84 -6.81 7.54 -5.21
CA LEU A 84 -5.91 7.44 -4.06
C LEU A 84 -4.49 7.37 -4.62
N VAL A 85 -3.64 8.32 -4.26
CA VAL A 85 -2.32 8.49 -4.88
C VAL A 85 -1.24 8.60 -3.81
N ASP A 86 -0.30 7.68 -3.86
CA ASP A 86 1.00 7.78 -3.19
C ASP A 86 2.08 7.99 -4.26
N PRO A 87 2.69 9.18 -4.32
CA PRO A 87 3.68 9.50 -5.33
C PRO A 87 4.99 8.74 -5.16
N ILE A 88 5.38 8.40 -3.91
CA ILE A 88 6.57 7.61 -3.55
C ILE A 88 6.31 6.85 -2.24
N ASP A 89 5.61 5.71 -2.31
CA ASP A 89 5.52 4.82 -1.15
C ASP A 89 6.90 4.24 -0.82
N GLY A 90 7.40 4.58 0.37
CA GLY A 90 8.76 4.29 0.81
C GLY A 90 9.73 5.45 0.63
N THR A 91 9.31 6.70 0.87
CA THR A 91 10.14 7.93 0.78
C THR A 91 11.43 7.83 1.57
N VAL A 92 11.43 7.19 2.74
CA VAL A 92 12.69 6.96 3.51
C VAL A 92 13.68 6.11 2.72
N ASN A 93 13.22 5.04 2.07
CA ASN A 93 14.07 4.20 1.22
C ASN A 93 14.58 4.98 0.02
N PHE A 94 13.70 5.72 -0.64
CA PHE A 94 14.05 6.58 -1.77
C PHE A 94 15.13 7.60 -1.38
N ALA A 95 14.95 8.31 -0.27
CA ALA A 95 15.89 9.31 0.24
C ALA A 95 17.29 8.73 0.55
N HIS A 96 17.35 7.47 0.97
CA HIS A 96 18.59 6.75 1.23
C HIS A 96 19.16 6.00 0.01
N GLY A 97 18.51 6.06 -1.16
CA GLY A 97 18.93 5.36 -2.37
C GLY A 97 18.68 3.84 -2.34
N LEU A 98 17.89 3.34 -1.40
CA LEU A 98 17.46 1.94 -1.36
C LEU A 98 16.34 1.73 -2.40
N PRO A 99 16.45 0.74 -3.32
CA PRO A 99 15.52 0.63 -4.46
C PRO A 99 14.14 0.05 -4.11
N ILE A 100 13.78 -0.05 -2.83
CA ILE A 100 12.52 -0.61 -2.33
C ILE A 100 11.53 0.52 -2.07
N TRP A 101 10.94 1.05 -3.13
CA TRP A 101 9.90 2.07 -3.15
C TRP A 101 9.09 1.97 -4.45
N CYS A 102 7.91 2.54 -4.47
CA CYS A 102 7.04 2.48 -5.64
C CYS A 102 6.14 3.72 -5.78
N VAL A 103 5.50 3.84 -6.92
CA VAL A 103 4.33 4.71 -7.14
C VAL A 103 3.08 3.84 -6.99
N SER A 104 2.13 4.27 -6.18
CA SER A 104 0.88 3.55 -5.91
C SER A 104 -0.33 4.41 -6.26
N ILE A 105 -1.18 3.92 -7.16
CA ILE A 105 -2.41 4.60 -7.58
C ILE A 105 -3.58 3.63 -7.54
N ALA A 106 -4.64 3.99 -6.82
CA ALA A 106 -5.90 3.28 -6.85
C ALA A 106 -7.06 4.22 -7.19
N ILE A 107 -8.16 3.65 -7.63
CA ILE A 107 -9.44 4.35 -7.73
C ILE A 107 -10.51 3.62 -6.93
N GLU A 108 -11.28 4.38 -6.19
CA GLU A 108 -12.42 3.90 -5.43
C GLU A 108 -13.73 4.58 -5.85
N ASP A 109 -14.85 3.92 -5.57
CA ASP A 109 -16.19 4.49 -5.49
C ASP A 109 -16.71 4.30 -4.06
N ARG A 110 -16.72 5.38 -3.25
CA ARG A 110 -17.20 5.36 -1.85
C ARG A 110 -16.59 4.24 -1.01
N GLY A 111 -15.27 4.12 -1.03
CA GLY A 111 -14.53 3.09 -0.31
C GLY A 111 -14.43 1.75 -1.03
N THR A 112 -15.18 1.53 -2.12
CA THR A 112 -15.04 0.33 -2.94
C THR A 112 -13.92 0.51 -3.96
N LEU A 113 -12.84 -0.23 -3.82
CA LEU A 113 -11.71 -0.21 -4.74
C LEU A 113 -12.10 -0.81 -6.09
N LEU A 114 -11.84 -0.11 -7.19
CA LEU A 114 -12.22 -0.49 -8.55
C LEU A 114 -11.05 -0.93 -9.41
N ALA A 115 -9.93 -0.23 -9.33
CA ALA A 115 -8.68 -0.56 -10.01
C ALA A 115 -7.49 -0.05 -9.19
N GLY A 116 -6.33 -0.68 -9.37
CA GLY A 116 -5.08 -0.29 -8.72
C GLY A 116 -3.87 -0.67 -9.54
N VAL A 117 -2.84 0.16 -9.47
CA VAL A 117 -1.55 -0.05 -10.14
C VAL A 117 -0.44 0.35 -9.18
N VAL A 118 0.57 -0.50 -9.07
CA VAL A 118 1.81 -0.26 -8.31
C VAL A 118 3.00 -0.48 -9.23
N GLY A 119 3.86 0.52 -9.34
CA GLY A 119 5.08 0.46 -10.17
C GLY A 119 6.34 0.77 -9.35
N ALA A 120 7.29 -0.18 -9.29
CA ALA A 120 8.60 -0.02 -8.65
C ALA A 120 9.70 0.02 -9.73
N PRO A 121 10.03 1.22 -10.24
CA PRO A 121 10.84 1.35 -11.45
C PRO A 121 12.26 0.83 -11.32
N LEU A 122 12.89 0.96 -10.15
CA LEU A 122 14.26 0.49 -9.93
C LEU A 122 14.35 -1.03 -9.78
N LEU A 123 13.26 -1.70 -9.39
CA LEU A 123 13.16 -3.15 -9.30
C LEU A 123 12.65 -3.78 -10.60
N GLY A 124 12.12 -2.97 -11.53
CA GLY A 124 11.43 -3.46 -12.71
C GLY A 124 10.11 -4.17 -12.39
N TRP A 125 9.53 -3.91 -11.22
CA TRP A 125 8.30 -4.55 -10.79
C TRP A 125 7.09 -3.70 -11.16
N TRP A 126 6.05 -4.40 -11.60
CA TRP A 126 4.76 -3.82 -11.95
C TRP A 126 3.65 -4.75 -11.52
N PHE A 127 2.66 -4.20 -10.86
CA PHE A 127 1.50 -4.93 -10.38
C PHE A 127 0.24 -4.12 -10.66
N GLU A 128 -0.81 -4.79 -11.11
CA GLU A 128 -2.07 -4.13 -11.40
C GLU A 128 -3.25 -5.07 -11.22
N ALA A 129 -4.40 -4.50 -10.87
CA ALA A 129 -5.66 -5.21 -10.79
C ALA A 129 -6.84 -4.31 -11.15
N SER A 130 -7.92 -4.95 -11.56
CA SER A 130 -9.25 -4.33 -11.59
C SER A 130 -10.25 -5.27 -10.94
N ARG A 131 -11.22 -4.73 -10.24
CA ARG A 131 -12.25 -5.51 -9.54
C ARG A 131 -12.96 -6.48 -10.48
N GLY A 132 -12.86 -7.78 -10.16
CA GLY A 132 -13.38 -8.88 -10.97
C GLY A 132 -12.59 -9.15 -12.26
N GLY A 133 -11.44 -8.51 -12.45
CA GLY A 133 -10.60 -8.68 -13.63
C GLY A 133 -9.32 -9.50 -13.38
N GLY A 134 -9.07 -9.87 -12.12
CA GLY A 134 -7.84 -10.50 -11.68
C GLY A 134 -6.69 -9.52 -11.51
N ALA A 135 -5.60 -10.01 -10.90
CA ALA A 135 -4.35 -9.29 -10.73
C ALA A 135 -3.27 -9.81 -11.67
N HIS A 136 -2.46 -8.91 -12.23
CA HIS A 136 -1.45 -9.22 -13.24
C HIS A 136 -0.14 -8.47 -12.99
N ASP A 137 0.97 -9.04 -13.46
CA ASP A 137 2.26 -8.36 -13.52
C ASP A 137 2.43 -7.53 -14.81
N GLY A 138 3.58 -6.86 -14.96
CA GLY A 138 3.89 -6.02 -16.12
C GLY A 138 3.96 -6.74 -17.46
N ALA A 139 4.07 -8.07 -17.46
CA ALA A 139 3.99 -8.91 -18.65
C ALA A 139 2.56 -9.41 -18.93
N GLY A 140 1.59 -9.04 -18.10
CA GLY A 140 0.21 -9.52 -18.19
C GLY A 140 0.02 -10.93 -17.65
N LEU A 141 1.00 -11.49 -16.94
CA LEU A 141 0.87 -12.81 -16.32
C LEU A 141 0.05 -12.69 -15.02
N PRO A 142 -0.88 -13.63 -14.77
CA PRO A 142 -1.72 -13.58 -13.58
C PRO A 142 -0.90 -13.76 -12.31
N LEU A 143 -1.17 -12.92 -11.33
CA LEU A 143 -0.64 -13.06 -9.98
C LEU A 143 -1.44 -14.12 -9.21
N ARG A 144 -0.77 -14.79 -8.28
CA ARG A 144 -1.38 -15.74 -7.36
C ARG A 144 -0.66 -15.66 -6.01
N VAL A 145 -1.42 -15.62 -4.96
CA VAL A 145 -0.90 -15.73 -3.58
C VAL A 145 -0.26 -17.11 -3.35
N SER A 146 0.54 -17.22 -2.31
CA SER A 146 1.22 -18.46 -1.90
C SER A 146 0.24 -19.53 -1.39
N THR A 147 0.76 -20.72 -1.10
CA THR A 147 -0.03 -21.87 -0.59
C THR A 147 0.39 -22.33 0.80
N THR A 148 1.20 -21.54 1.53
CA THR A 148 1.62 -21.82 2.91
C THR A 148 0.41 -21.93 3.82
N GLN A 149 0.36 -22.96 4.67
CA GLN A 149 -0.83 -23.33 5.45
C GLN A 149 -0.75 -22.93 6.92
N THR A 150 0.44 -22.64 7.44
CA THR A 150 0.64 -22.42 8.88
C THR A 150 1.58 -21.25 9.16
N ILE A 151 1.36 -20.54 10.27
CA ILE A 151 2.12 -19.35 10.66
C ILE A 151 3.60 -19.67 10.90
N ASP A 152 3.91 -20.81 11.50
CA ASP A 152 5.29 -21.22 11.80
C ASP A 152 6.16 -21.49 10.56
N ARG A 153 5.53 -21.57 9.37
CA ARG A 153 6.20 -21.67 8.07
C ARG A 153 6.08 -20.42 7.22
N ALA A 154 5.29 -19.46 7.67
CA ALA A 154 4.98 -18.28 6.90
C ALA A 154 6.15 -17.28 6.87
N LEU A 155 6.39 -16.68 5.72
CA LEU A 155 7.18 -15.47 5.57
C LEU A 155 6.24 -14.28 5.61
N LEU A 156 6.29 -13.53 6.69
CA LEU A 156 5.44 -12.37 6.95
C LEU A 156 6.19 -11.06 6.72
N THR A 157 5.46 -9.99 6.48
CA THR A 157 6.00 -8.63 6.42
C THR A 157 5.11 -7.65 7.18
N THR A 158 5.68 -6.51 7.60
CA THR A 158 4.96 -5.46 8.34
C THR A 158 5.69 -4.12 8.23
N GLY A 159 5.01 -3.05 8.67
CA GLY A 159 5.61 -1.74 8.87
C GLY A 159 5.29 -1.17 10.25
N PHE A 160 5.72 0.06 10.48
CA PHE A 160 5.59 0.75 11.77
C PHE A 160 5.20 2.20 11.55
N PRO A 161 4.28 2.74 12.33
CA PRO A 161 3.96 4.16 12.28
C PRO A 161 5.20 5.02 12.59
N TYR A 162 5.25 6.21 12.02
CA TYR A 162 6.37 7.13 12.20
C TYR A 162 6.51 7.60 13.66
N ASP A 163 5.39 7.67 14.39
CA ASP A 163 5.31 8.06 15.82
C ASP A 163 5.45 6.89 16.80
N ARG A 164 5.89 5.70 16.33
CA ARG A 164 6.01 4.47 17.11
C ARG A 164 6.77 4.57 18.45
N ALA A 165 7.58 5.63 18.62
CA ALA A 165 8.31 5.84 19.86
C ALA A 165 7.43 6.43 21.00
N THR A 166 6.29 7.05 20.64
CA THR A 166 5.43 7.79 21.57
C THR A 166 3.97 7.34 21.52
N SER A 167 3.53 6.77 20.40
CA SER A 167 2.18 6.26 20.23
C SER A 167 1.98 4.93 20.96
N PRO A 168 0.84 4.72 21.64
CA PRO A 168 0.47 3.41 22.15
C PRO A 168 0.12 2.41 21.04
N VAL A 169 -0.24 2.90 19.84
CA VAL A 169 -0.50 2.09 18.65
C VAL A 169 0.75 2.11 17.79
N ASN A 170 1.68 1.19 18.01
CA ASN A 170 3.03 1.26 17.45
C ASN A 170 3.55 -0.01 16.76
N ASN A 171 2.80 -1.11 16.82
CA ASN A 171 3.13 -2.40 16.21
C ASN A 171 4.40 -3.11 16.77
N LEU A 172 4.98 -2.63 17.87
CA LEU A 172 6.21 -3.21 18.42
C LEU A 172 5.95 -4.55 19.12
N ALA A 173 4.86 -4.63 19.87
CA ALA A 173 4.47 -5.87 20.57
C ALA A 173 4.03 -6.95 19.58
N GLU A 174 3.29 -6.60 18.55
CA GLU A 174 2.89 -7.51 17.46
C GLU A 174 4.13 -8.02 16.71
N TRP A 175 5.09 -7.14 16.41
CA TRP A 175 6.36 -7.52 15.80
C TRP A 175 7.15 -8.50 16.67
N GLU A 176 7.34 -8.20 17.94
CA GLU A 176 8.06 -9.09 18.87
C GLU A 176 7.39 -10.46 18.96
N HIS A 177 6.07 -10.49 19.06
CA HIS A 177 5.32 -11.75 19.13
C HIS A 177 5.49 -12.56 17.83
N MET A 178 5.32 -11.93 16.68
CA MET A 178 5.44 -12.61 15.38
C MET A 178 6.85 -13.14 15.11
N GLN A 179 7.91 -12.51 15.62
CA GLN A 179 9.28 -13.06 15.55
C GLN A 179 9.42 -14.40 16.29
N ARG A 180 8.54 -14.71 17.25
CA ARG A 180 8.58 -15.95 18.02
C ARG A 180 7.75 -17.07 17.37
N VAL A 181 6.69 -16.71 16.65
CA VAL A 181 5.68 -17.69 16.17
C VAL A 181 5.70 -17.90 14.66
N ALA A 182 6.14 -16.93 13.87
CA ALA A 182 6.19 -17.04 12.41
C ALA A 182 7.48 -17.73 11.94
N GLY A 183 7.46 -18.27 10.73
CA GLY A 183 8.66 -18.82 10.09
C GLY A 183 9.74 -17.78 9.89
N ALA A 184 9.39 -16.58 9.45
CA ALA A 184 10.26 -15.41 9.40
C ALA A 184 9.44 -14.14 9.19
N CYS A 185 9.99 -12.97 9.60
CA CYS A 185 9.39 -11.67 9.33
C CYS A 185 10.36 -10.74 8.58
N ARG A 186 9.79 -9.80 7.80
CA ARG A 186 10.51 -8.75 7.07
C ARG A 186 9.88 -7.40 7.35
N ARG A 187 10.63 -6.35 7.06
CA ARG A 187 10.20 -4.96 7.08
C ARG A 187 10.82 -4.27 5.87
N LEU A 188 10.07 -4.17 4.75
CA LEU A 188 10.60 -3.59 3.52
C LEU A 188 10.56 -2.05 3.56
N GLY A 189 9.53 -1.46 4.13
CA GLY A 189 9.38 -0.02 4.26
C GLY A 189 8.63 0.65 3.11
N SER A 190 7.77 -0.12 2.46
CA SER A 190 6.84 0.29 1.41
C SER A 190 5.60 -0.58 1.54
N ALA A 191 4.50 -0.03 2.03
CA ALA A 191 3.27 -0.77 2.31
C ALA A 191 2.64 -1.35 1.04
N ALA A 192 2.63 -0.57 -0.05
CA ALA A 192 2.10 -1.03 -1.32
C ALA A 192 2.95 -2.18 -1.89
N LEU A 193 4.29 -2.16 -1.75
CA LEU A 193 5.14 -3.28 -2.18
C LEU A 193 4.99 -4.50 -1.28
N ASP A 194 4.83 -4.33 0.04
CA ASP A 194 4.57 -5.42 0.97
C ASP A 194 3.30 -6.18 0.56
N LEU A 195 2.21 -5.46 0.26
CA LEU A 195 0.96 -6.02 -0.27
C LEU A 195 1.15 -6.70 -1.64
N CYS A 196 1.88 -6.07 -2.57
CA CYS A 196 2.17 -6.66 -3.87
C CYS A 196 3.00 -7.95 -3.77
N CYS A 197 3.93 -8.02 -2.82
CA CYS A 197 4.70 -9.23 -2.55
C CYS A 197 3.81 -10.37 -2.01
N VAL A 198 2.78 -10.07 -1.22
CA VAL A 198 1.74 -11.05 -0.82
C VAL A 198 0.96 -11.51 -2.05
N ALA A 199 0.50 -10.60 -2.89
CA ALA A 199 -0.24 -10.93 -4.12
C ALA A 199 0.57 -11.79 -5.10
N ARG A 200 1.89 -11.60 -5.14
CA ARG A 200 2.82 -12.36 -5.97
C ARG A 200 3.17 -13.73 -5.38
N GLY A 201 2.80 -13.98 -4.12
CA GLY A 201 3.12 -15.21 -3.40
C GLY A 201 4.57 -15.27 -2.89
N TRP A 202 5.27 -14.15 -2.83
CA TRP A 202 6.61 -14.05 -2.23
C TRP A 202 6.53 -13.96 -0.72
N PHE A 203 5.52 -13.26 -0.19
CA PHE A 203 5.14 -13.26 1.22
C PHE A 203 3.81 -13.99 1.41
N ASP A 204 3.62 -14.53 2.59
CA ASP A 204 2.41 -15.26 2.95
C ASP A 204 1.39 -14.36 3.63
N GLY A 205 1.85 -13.28 4.27
CA GLY A 205 0.99 -12.31 4.92
C GLY A 205 1.70 -11.01 5.27
N TYR A 206 0.87 -9.99 5.44
CA TYR A 206 1.23 -8.63 5.82
C TYR A 206 0.22 -8.09 6.83
N TRP A 207 0.70 -7.33 7.81
CA TRP A 207 -0.15 -6.51 8.70
C TRP A 207 0.52 -5.19 8.97
N GLU A 208 -0.27 -4.12 9.09
CA GLU A 208 0.24 -2.82 9.52
C GLU A 208 -0.88 -1.97 10.10
N LEU A 209 -0.49 -0.96 10.90
CA LEU A 209 -1.35 -0.04 11.62
C LEU A 209 -1.02 1.41 11.24
N THR A 210 -1.99 2.31 11.39
CA THR A 210 -1.82 3.77 11.21
C THR A 210 -1.49 4.16 9.76
N LEU A 211 -2.02 3.40 8.80
CA LEU A 211 -1.88 3.62 7.36
C LEU A 211 -2.87 4.64 6.82
N LYS A 212 -2.58 5.15 5.63
CA LYS A 212 -3.45 6.03 4.86
C LYS A 212 -4.06 5.29 3.67
N PRO A 213 -5.17 5.77 3.10
CA PRO A 213 -5.83 5.07 2.00
C PRO A 213 -4.97 4.92 0.73
N TRP A 214 -4.04 5.81 0.49
CA TRP A 214 -3.12 5.74 -0.64
C TRP A 214 -2.04 4.68 -0.46
N ASP A 215 -1.60 4.38 0.78
CA ASP A 215 -0.62 3.32 1.11
C ASP A 215 -1.17 1.93 0.76
N VAL A 216 -2.47 1.72 0.95
CA VAL A 216 -3.07 0.37 0.91
C VAL A 216 -4.03 0.13 -0.25
N GLY A 217 -4.61 1.19 -0.84
CA GLY A 217 -5.72 1.04 -1.78
C GLY A 217 -5.37 0.16 -2.99
N ALA A 218 -4.27 0.42 -3.68
CA ALA A 218 -3.87 -0.39 -4.83
C ALA A 218 -3.46 -1.81 -4.42
N GLY A 219 -2.57 -1.91 -3.43
CA GLY A 219 -2.04 -3.20 -2.97
C GLY A 219 -3.12 -4.14 -2.44
N ALA A 220 -4.08 -3.63 -1.66
CA ALA A 220 -5.19 -4.42 -1.12
C ALA A 220 -6.07 -5.02 -2.23
N LEU A 221 -6.42 -4.23 -3.26
CA LEU A 221 -7.17 -4.76 -4.41
C LEU A 221 -6.35 -5.82 -5.15
N ILE A 222 -5.04 -5.59 -5.35
CA ILE A 222 -4.16 -6.53 -6.04
C ILE A 222 -4.10 -7.87 -5.27
N VAL A 223 -4.03 -7.85 -3.92
CA VAL A 223 -4.09 -9.07 -3.09
C VAL A 223 -5.43 -9.79 -3.26
N GLN A 224 -6.56 -9.06 -3.17
CA GLN A 224 -7.89 -9.65 -3.33
C GLN A 224 -8.06 -10.31 -4.71
N GLU A 225 -7.65 -9.65 -5.76
CA GLU A 225 -7.75 -10.14 -7.15
C GLU A 225 -6.72 -11.26 -7.47
N ALA A 226 -5.66 -11.39 -6.67
CA ALA A 226 -4.71 -12.52 -6.71
C ALA A 226 -5.21 -13.76 -5.95
N GLY A 227 -6.37 -13.68 -5.29
CA GLY A 227 -7.01 -14.75 -4.52
C GLY A 227 -6.62 -14.77 -3.04
N GLY A 228 -6.04 -13.69 -2.51
CA GLY A 228 -5.75 -13.50 -1.10
C GLY A 228 -6.95 -12.96 -0.30
N ALA A 229 -6.80 -12.94 1.02
CA ALA A 229 -7.75 -12.35 1.96
C ALA A 229 -7.22 -11.00 2.47
N VAL A 230 -8.09 -9.99 2.56
CA VAL A 230 -7.78 -8.67 3.11
C VAL A 230 -8.89 -8.24 4.07
N THR A 231 -8.53 -7.94 5.32
CA THR A 231 -9.46 -7.50 6.38
C THR A 231 -8.85 -6.38 7.22
N ASP A 232 -9.62 -5.87 8.19
CA ASP A 232 -9.06 -5.18 9.32
C ASP A 232 -8.27 -6.14 10.23
N THR A 233 -7.63 -5.64 11.27
CA THR A 233 -6.81 -6.46 12.19
C THR A 233 -7.62 -7.34 13.14
N ARG A 234 -8.94 -7.35 13.06
CA ARG A 234 -9.88 -8.19 13.83
C ARG A 234 -10.61 -9.21 12.96
N GLY A 235 -10.28 -9.24 11.65
CA GLY A 235 -10.96 -10.09 10.67
C GLY A 235 -12.29 -9.53 10.17
N GLY A 236 -12.60 -8.25 10.46
CA GLY A 236 -13.75 -7.53 9.93
C GLY A 236 -13.52 -7.01 8.50
N PRO A 237 -14.55 -6.41 7.88
CA PRO A 237 -14.44 -5.88 6.53
C PRO A 237 -13.30 -4.86 6.41
N PHE A 238 -12.49 -4.98 5.36
CA PHE A 238 -11.47 -4.00 5.04
C PHE A 238 -12.07 -2.68 4.58
N ASP A 239 -11.62 -1.58 5.19
CA ASP A 239 -11.87 -0.21 4.77
C ASP A 239 -10.51 0.48 4.57
N PRO A 240 -10.17 0.98 3.36
CA PRO A 240 -8.90 1.64 3.11
C PRO A 240 -8.69 2.90 3.97
N HIS A 241 -9.77 3.48 4.51
CA HIS A 241 -9.73 4.68 5.36
C HIS A 241 -9.62 4.38 6.87
N ALA A 242 -9.70 3.12 7.28
CA ALA A 242 -9.65 2.74 8.70
C ALA A 242 -8.23 2.81 9.32
N GLY A 243 -7.18 2.83 8.49
CA GLY A 243 -5.80 2.96 8.94
C GLY A 243 -5.15 1.65 9.40
N GLU A 244 -5.77 0.51 9.16
CA GLU A 244 -5.24 -0.81 9.51
C GLU A 244 -5.53 -1.86 8.43
N VAL A 245 -4.66 -2.83 8.28
CA VAL A 245 -4.82 -3.91 7.31
C VAL A 245 -4.16 -5.19 7.77
N VAL A 246 -4.80 -6.32 7.45
CA VAL A 246 -4.21 -7.66 7.41
C VAL A 246 -4.48 -8.23 6.03
N ALA A 247 -3.43 -8.58 5.31
CA ALA A 247 -3.50 -9.20 3.98
C ALA A 247 -2.72 -10.52 3.98
N THR A 248 -3.29 -11.58 3.44
CA THR A 248 -2.63 -12.90 3.44
C THR A 248 -2.95 -13.70 2.18
N ASN A 249 -2.34 -14.88 2.07
CA ASN A 249 -2.67 -15.89 1.07
C ASN A 249 -4.04 -16.57 1.27
N GLY A 250 -4.83 -16.15 2.28
CA GLY A 250 -6.10 -16.75 2.66
C GLY A 250 -5.96 -17.97 3.59
N ALA A 251 -5.01 -18.86 3.34
CA ALA A 251 -4.85 -20.07 4.13
C ALA A 251 -4.40 -19.82 5.58
N ILE A 252 -3.57 -18.81 5.80
CA ILE A 252 -3.08 -18.44 7.13
C ILE A 252 -3.86 -17.28 7.77
N HIS A 253 -4.92 -16.78 7.13
CA HIS A 253 -5.57 -15.53 7.52
C HIS A 253 -6.10 -15.55 8.95
N ASP A 254 -6.95 -16.53 9.29
CA ASP A 254 -7.51 -16.68 10.63
C ASP A 254 -6.42 -16.90 11.69
N GLY A 255 -5.35 -17.63 11.32
CA GLY A 255 -4.18 -17.83 12.16
C GLY A 255 -3.47 -16.52 12.48
N LEU A 256 -3.24 -15.67 11.49
CA LEU A 256 -2.58 -14.38 11.68
C LEU A 256 -3.45 -13.43 12.53
N ILE A 257 -4.75 -13.36 12.28
CA ILE A 257 -5.70 -12.59 13.11
C ILE A 257 -5.66 -13.06 14.56
N ALA A 258 -5.67 -14.39 14.79
CA ALA A 258 -5.63 -14.94 16.14
C ALA A 258 -4.32 -14.56 16.87
N GLU A 259 -3.17 -14.64 16.21
CA GLU A 259 -1.89 -14.26 16.82
C GLU A 259 -1.82 -12.76 17.13
N LEU A 260 -2.30 -11.89 16.25
CA LEU A 260 -2.42 -10.45 16.52
C LEU A 260 -3.37 -10.15 17.70
N GLY A 261 -4.47 -10.90 17.78
CA GLY A 261 -5.43 -10.78 18.89
C GLY A 261 -4.85 -11.14 20.27
N ARG A 262 -3.93 -12.10 20.34
CA ARG A 262 -3.24 -12.48 21.58
C ARG A 262 -2.42 -11.36 22.17
N VAL A 263 -1.74 -10.58 21.33
CA VAL A 263 -0.93 -9.46 21.77
C VAL A 263 -1.79 -8.36 22.38
N ARG A 264 -2.94 -8.06 21.77
CA ARG A 264 -3.84 -6.98 22.21
C ARG A 264 -4.60 -7.30 23.50
N THR A 265 -4.77 -8.58 23.82
CA THR A 265 -5.46 -9.03 25.04
C THR A 265 -4.53 -9.36 26.19
N ALA A 266 -3.21 -9.41 25.95
CA ALA A 266 -2.22 -9.63 27.00
C ALA A 266 -2.23 -8.43 27.98
N PRO A 267 -2.24 -8.65 29.30
CA PRO A 267 -2.03 -7.59 30.28
C PRO A 267 -0.67 -6.91 29.98
N LEU A 268 -0.63 -5.59 30.04
CA LEU A 268 0.65 -4.85 30.01
C LEU A 268 1.45 -5.28 31.25
N GLU A 269 2.40 -6.21 31.07
CA GLU A 269 3.40 -6.48 32.09
C GLU A 269 4.29 -5.22 32.19
N HIS A 270 4.08 -4.46 33.24
CA HIS A 270 4.95 -3.34 33.60
C HIS A 270 6.29 -3.94 34.06
N THR A 271 7.28 -3.92 33.17
CA THR A 271 8.70 -4.12 33.54
C THR A 271 9.36 -2.78 33.86
#